data_02bcdb0c54f5084f118daa416fea0049
#
_entry.id   02bcdb0c54f5084f118daa416fea0049
#
_cell.length_a   1.000
_cell.length_b   1.000
_cell.length_c   1.000
_cell.angle_alpha   90.00
_cell.angle_beta   90.00
_cell.angle_gamma   90.00
#
_symmetry.space_group_name_H-M   'P 1'
#
loop_
_entity.id
_entity.type
_entity.pdbx_description
1 polymer ?
#
loop_
_entity_poly.entity_id
_entity_poly.type
_entity_poly.pdbx_seq_one_letter_code
_entity_poly.pdbx_strand_id
1 'polypeptide(L)'
;MRRSFVGALLGASLVIAIAAGRGSSEPAYAPPADVPTRSNSSELMTHVSATDGQPLTVTVIDPKQRVMAVYHVDRSSGEITPKSVRNFTWDLQMIEFNSGNPLPQDIRNGLKR
;
A
#
# COMPACT_ATOMS: atom_id res chain seq x y z
N MET A 1 67.46 -48.74 -21.54
CA MET A 1 67.57 -47.41 -22.12
C MET A 1 66.19 -46.85 -22.26
N ARG A 2 66.01 -45.85 -21.48
CA ARG A 2 65.57 -44.51 -21.83
C ARG A 2 64.16 -44.24 -21.50
N ARG A 3 64.12 -43.56 -20.54
CA ARG A 3 63.85 -42.11 -20.29
C ARG A 3 62.37 -41.88 -20.22
N SER A 4 61.84 -42.05 -19.06
CA SER A 4 61.60 -40.98 -18.05
C SER A 4 61.37 -39.63 -18.70
N PHE A 5 60.12 -39.39 -19.00
CA PHE A 5 59.65 -38.03 -18.99
C PHE A 5 58.52 -37.92 -17.98
N VAL A 6 58.98 -37.57 -16.85
CA VAL A 6 58.12 -37.01 -15.81
C VAL A 6 57.65 -35.68 -16.35
N GLY A 7 56.48 -35.71 -16.99
CA GLY A 7 55.74 -34.51 -17.21
C GLY A 7 55.05 -34.11 -15.90
N ALA A 8 55.70 -33.28 -15.17
CA ALA A 8 55.03 -32.64 -14.05
C ALA A 8 53.99 -31.72 -14.61
N LEU A 9 52.80 -32.24 -14.74
CA LEU A 9 51.64 -31.43 -14.99
C LEU A 9 51.25 -30.78 -13.67
N LEU A 10 51.81 -29.62 -13.49
CA LEU A 10 51.30 -28.65 -12.54
C LEU A 10 49.91 -28.24 -13.02
N GLY A 11 48.99 -29.10 -12.74
CA GLY A 11 47.61 -28.72 -12.77
C GLY A 11 47.37 -27.67 -11.68
N ALA A 12 47.63 -26.44 -12.02
CA ALA A 12 47.10 -25.36 -11.22
C ALA A 12 45.58 -25.46 -11.27
N SER A 13 45.04 -26.22 -10.35
CA SER A 13 43.62 -26.17 -10.06
C SER A 13 43.34 -24.80 -9.52
N LEU A 14 43.07 -23.89 -10.44
CA LEU A 14 42.43 -22.66 -10.08
C LEU A 14 41.04 -23.05 -9.60
N VAL A 15 40.95 -23.40 -8.35
CA VAL A 15 39.66 -23.42 -7.68
C VAL A 15 39.23 -21.96 -7.57
N ILE A 16 38.62 -21.49 -8.62
CA ILE A 16 37.79 -20.31 -8.50
C ILE A 16 36.65 -20.77 -7.61
N ALA A 17 36.83 -20.61 -6.32
CA ALA A 17 35.70 -20.51 -5.44
C ALA A 17 34.95 -19.28 -5.88
N ILE A 18 34.09 -19.45 -6.86
CA ILE A 18 32.98 -18.56 -7.02
C ILE A 18 32.20 -18.79 -5.74
N ALA A 19 32.52 -18.05 -4.73
CA ALA A 19 31.57 -17.71 -3.74
C ALA A 19 30.47 -16.99 -4.51
N ALA A 20 29.64 -17.81 -5.17
CA ALA A 20 28.33 -17.35 -5.48
C ALA A 20 27.75 -16.95 -4.13
N GLY A 21 28.00 -15.73 -3.79
CA GLY A 21 27.16 -15.04 -2.87
C GLY A 21 25.78 -15.14 -3.48
N ARG A 22 25.14 -16.25 -3.19
CA ARG A 22 23.72 -16.31 -3.22
C ARG A 22 23.28 -15.40 -2.10
N GLY A 23 23.46 -14.13 -2.34
CA GLY A 23 22.54 -13.19 -1.79
C GLY A 23 21.22 -13.63 -2.35
N SER A 24 20.52 -14.46 -1.63
CA SER A 24 19.10 -14.53 -1.71
C SER A 24 18.67 -13.09 -1.42
N SER A 25 18.67 -12.28 -2.44
CA SER A 25 17.79 -11.15 -2.46
C SER A 25 16.41 -11.77 -2.49
N GLU A 26 15.96 -12.21 -1.33
CA GLU A 26 14.54 -12.23 -1.08
C GLU A 26 14.12 -10.84 -1.51
N PRO A 27 13.18 -10.75 -2.46
CA PRO A 27 12.57 -9.47 -2.70
C PRO A 27 12.04 -9.09 -1.32
N ALA A 28 12.68 -8.08 -0.72
CA ALA A 28 12.16 -7.50 0.48
C ALA A 28 10.73 -7.13 0.09
N TYR A 29 9.78 -7.92 0.55
CA TYR A 29 8.38 -7.56 0.49
C TYR A 29 8.29 -6.31 1.36
N ALA A 30 8.54 -5.18 0.71
CA ALA A 30 8.16 -3.93 1.29
C ALA A 30 6.63 -4.04 1.43
N PRO A 31 6.08 -4.07 2.64
CA PRO A 31 4.66 -3.89 2.79
C PRO A 31 4.32 -2.65 1.99
N PRO A 32 3.19 -2.67 1.24
CA PRO A 32 2.77 -1.48 0.54
C PRO A 32 2.86 -0.37 1.59
N ALA A 33 3.80 0.53 1.37
CA ALA A 33 3.91 1.68 2.21
C ALA A 33 2.59 2.41 1.98
N ASP A 34 1.72 2.37 2.98
CA ASP A 34 0.71 3.39 3.13
C ASP A 34 1.48 4.69 3.28
N VAL A 35 1.94 5.18 2.16
CA VAL A 35 2.53 6.50 2.08
C VAL A 35 1.33 7.41 2.28
N PRO A 36 1.17 8.00 3.46
CA PRO A 36 0.22 9.08 3.58
C PRO A 36 0.78 10.17 2.69
N THR A 37 0.29 10.21 1.46
CA THR A 37 0.54 11.33 0.57
C THR A 37 0.00 12.53 1.30
N ARG A 38 0.89 13.30 1.93
CA ARG A 38 0.57 14.60 2.47
C ARG A 38 0.20 15.49 1.30
N SER A 39 -1.03 15.35 0.85
CA SER A 39 -1.60 16.29 -0.10
C SER A 39 -1.80 17.60 0.64
N ASN A 40 -1.26 18.66 0.07
CA ASN A 40 -1.66 20.00 0.46
C ASN A 40 -3.19 20.06 0.46
N SER A 41 -3.78 20.71 1.44
CA SER A 41 -5.23 20.77 1.70
C SER A 41 -6.08 21.32 0.55
N SER A 42 -5.49 21.51 -0.61
CA SER A 42 -6.11 22.02 -1.83
C SER A 42 -6.12 21.03 -3.00
N GLU A 43 -5.51 19.85 -2.86
CA GLU A 43 -5.41 18.87 -3.91
C GLU A 43 -6.39 17.71 -3.68
N LEU A 44 -6.77 17.05 -4.77
CA LEU A 44 -7.58 15.84 -4.71
C LEU A 44 -6.82 14.76 -3.95
N MET A 45 -7.49 14.13 -3.02
CA MET A 45 -6.98 12.97 -2.29
C MET A 45 -7.54 11.70 -2.94
N THR A 46 -6.67 10.73 -3.17
CA THR A 46 -7.08 9.47 -3.78
C THR A 46 -6.62 8.31 -2.91
N HIS A 47 -7.51 7.37 -2.67
CA HIS A 47 -7.22 6.12 -1.98
C HIS A 47 -7.65 4.94 -2.84
N VAL A 48 -6.80 3.94 -2.95
CA VAL A 48 -7.10 2.71 -3.69
C VAL A 48 -7.02 1.53 -2.74
N SER A 49 -8.08 0.75 -2.66
CA SER A 49 -8.08 -0.51 -1.93
C SER A 49 -8.30 -1.68 -2.89
N ALA A 50 -7.59 -2.76 -2.61
CA ALA A 50 -7.63 -3.99 -3.39
C ALA A 50 -7.91 -5.17 -2.47
N THR A 51 -8.90 -5.97 -2.83
CA THR A 51 -9.20 -7.25 -2.19
C THR A 51 -9.18 -8.33 -3.26
N ASP A 52 -8.64 -9.48 -2.95
CA ASP A 52 -8.55 -10.56 -3.92
C ASP A 52 -9.93 -10.99 -4.40
N GLY A 53 -10.04 -11.18 -5.71
CA GLY A 53 -11.29 -11.54 -6.37
C GLY A 53 -12.34 -10.43 -6.45
N GLN A 54 -12.02 -9.22 -5.99
CA GLN A 54 -12.90 -8.07 -6.06
C GLN A 54 -12.35 -6.99 -6.99
N PRO A 55 -13.21 -6.13 -7.55
CA PRO A 55 -12.78 -4.95 -8.27
C PRO A 55 -11.91 -4.04 -7.37
N LEU A 56 -11.06 -3.25 -7.98
CA LEU A 56 -10.39 -2.18 -7.24
C LEU A 56 -11.42 -1.15 -6.80
N THR A 57 -11.33 -0.73 -5.55
CA THR A 57 -12.13 0.40 -5.06
C THR A 57 -11.25 1.64 -5.04
N VAL A 58 -11.65 2.64 -5.79
CA VAL A 58 -10.96 3.94 -5.87
C VAL A 58 -11.85 4.98 -5.22
N THR A 59 -11.34 5.60 -4.16
CA THR A 59 -12.00 6.71 -3.48
C THR A 59 -11.27 8.00 -3.82
N VAL A 60 -12.00 8.99 -4.28
CA VAL A 60 -11.51 10.32 -4.60
C VAL A 60 -12.21 11.32 -3.69
N ILE A 61 -11.45 12.19 -3.05
CA ILE A 61 -11.96 13.20 -2.15
C ILE A 61 -11.49 14.57 -2.61
N ASP A 62 -12.42 15.46 -2.84
CA ASP A 62 -12.16 16.88 -3.03
C ASP A 62 -12.40 17.64 -1.71
N PRO A 63 -11.35 18.03 -1.00
CA PRO A 63 -11.48 18.71 0.28
C PRO A 63 -12.02 20.13 0.14
N LYS A 64 -11.87 20.77 -1.02
CA LYS A 64 -12.40 22.12 -1.27
C LYS A 64 -13.91 22.09 -1.45
N GLN A 65 -14.39 21.19 -2.30
CA GLN A 65 -15.82 21.05 -2.55
C GLN A 65 -16.51 20.19 -1.50
N ARG A 66 -15.73 19.50 -0.65
CA ARG A 66 -16.22 18.54 0.33
C ARG A 66 -17.07 17.45 -0.29
N VAL A 67 -16.57 16.91 -1.39
CA VAL A 67 -17.20 15.83 -2.13
C VAL A 67 -16.30 14.60 -2.09
N MET A 68 -16.93 13.46 -1.89
CA MET A 68 -16.29 12.14 -1.99
C MET A 68 -16.99 11.36 -3.09
N ALA A 69 -16.19 10.71 -3.94
CA ALA A 69 -16.66 9.80 -4.98
C ALA A 69 -15.96 8.45 -4.84
N VAL A 70 -16.72 7.38 -5.02
CA VAL A 70 -16.24 6.01 -4.98
C VAL A 70 -16.49 5.33 -6.30
N TYR A 71 -15.46 4.71 -6.85
CA TYR A 71 -15.50 3.98 -8.11
C TYR A 71 -15.04 2.55 -7.89
N HIS A 72 -15.59 1.64 -8.66
CA HIS A 72 -15.05 0.31 -8.86
C HIS A 72 -14.36 0.25 -10.22
N VAL A 73 -13.18 -0.37 -10.27
CA VAL A 73 -12.47 -0.64 -11.51
C VAL A 73 -12.36 -2.15 -11.66
N ASP A 74 -12.95 -2.68 -12.71
CA ASP A 74 -12.84 -4.10 -13.04
C ASP A 74 -11.40 -4.41 -13.45
N ARG A 75 -10.78 -5.43 -12.84
CA ARG A 75 -9.38 -5.76 -13.08
C ARG A 75 -9.11 -6.42 -14.42
N SER A 76 -10.12 -7.03 -15.01
CA SER A 76 -10.00 -7.76 -16.27
C SER A 76 -10.26 -6.86 -17.48
N SER A 77 -11.31 -6.04 -17.41
CA SER A 77 -11.72 -5.16 -18.49
C SER A 77 -11.19 -3.73 -18.37
N GLY A 78 -10.84 -3.29 -17.16
CA GLY A 78 -10.52 -1.89 -16.88
C GLY A 78 -11.75 -0.99 -16.82
N GLU A 79 -12.96 -1.54 -16.87
CA GLU A 79 -14.19 -0.75 -16.79
C GLU A 79 -14.28 -0.02 -15.46
N ILE A 80 -14.63 1.26 -15.52
CA ILE A 80 -14.81 2.12 -14.36
C ILE A 80 -16.31 2.33 -14.13
N THR A 81 -16.79 1.91 -12.97
CA THR A 81 -18.18 2.07 -12.56
C THR A 81 -18.27 3.00 -11.36
N PRO A 82 -18.98 4.13 -11.45
CA PRO A 82 -19.24 4.97 -10.29
C PRO A 82 -20.16 4.23 -9.31
N LYS A 83 -19.83 4.24 -8.03
CA LYS A 83 -20.60 3.59 -6.97
C LYS A 83 -21.36 4.58 -6.12
N SER A 84 -20.75 5.67 -5.74
CA SER A 84 -21.40 6.74 -5.00
C SER A 84 -20.66 8.04 -5.16
N VAL A 85 -21.41 9.13 -5.06
CA VAL A 85 -20.88 10.48 -4.95
C VAL A 85 -21.68 11.17 -3.86
N ARG A 86 -20.98 11.78 -2.89
CA ARG A 86 -21.60 12.44 -1.76
C ARG A 86 -20.89 13.74 -1.39
N ASN A 87 -21.65 14.80 -1.26
CA ASN A 87 -21.19 15.99 -0.59
C ASN A 87 -21.35 15.79 0.92
N PHE A 88 -20.25 15.89 1.66
CA PHE A 88 -20.23 15.63 3.09
C PHE A 88 -20.12 16.92 3.95
N THR A 89 -20.41 18.08 3.37
CA THR A 89 -20.41 19.36 4.09
C THR A 89 -21.25 19.32 5.35
N TRP A 90 -22.45 18.77 5.23
CA TRP A 90 -23.38 18.68 6.34
C TRP A 90 -23.06 17.54 7.29
N ASP A 91 -22.51 16.45 6.78
CA ASP A 91 -22.09 15.31 7.60
C ASP A 91 -21.03 15.73 8.63
N LEU A 92 -20.09 16.60 8.24
CA LEU A 92 -19.05 17.12 9.13
C LEU A 92 -19.57 18.11 10.18
N GLN A 93 -20.80 18.57 10.04
CA GLN A 93 -21.45 19.46 11.01
C GLN A 93 -22.34 18.70 12.00
N MET A 94 -22.57 17.41 11.76
CA MET A 94 -23.27 16.61 12.73
C MET A 94 -22.44 16.45 14.00
N ILE A 95 -23.08 16.66 15.13
CA ILE A 95 -22.44 16.46 16.45
C ILE A 95 -22.36 14.98 16.76
N GLU A 96 -23.38 14.24 16.36
CA GLU A 96 -23.49 12.81 16.59
C GLU A 96 -24.44 12.18 15.56
N PHE A 97 -24.15 10.94 15.20
CA PHE A 97 -24.99 10.12 14.37
C PHE A 97 -24.81 8.65 14.76
N ASN A 98 -25.93 7.98 15.03
CA ASN A 98 -25.93 6.57 15.44
C ASN A 98 -25.02 6.31 16.68
N SER A 99 -24.91 7.28 17.56
CA SER A 99 -24.13 7.20 18.79
C SER A 99 -24.85 6.33 19.82
N GLY A 100 -24.08 5.44 20.47
CA GLY A 100 -24.57 4.68 21.62
C GLY A 100 -24.58 5.51 22.91
N ASN A 101 -24.93 4.89 24.02
CA ASN A 101 -24.81 5.49 25.35
C ASN A 101 -23.42 5.23 25.95
N PRO A 102 -22.77 6.21 26.61
CA PRO A 102 -23.22 7.60 26.78
C PRO A 102 -23.06 8.45 25.52
N LEU A 103 -23.89 9.45 25.35
CA LEU A 103 -23.77 10.40 24.25
C LEU A 103 -22.50 11.27 24.40
N PRO A 104 -21.90 11.77 23.32
CA PRO A 104 -20.72 12.66 23.40
C PRO A 104 -20.93 13.86 24.31
N GLN A 105 -22.14 14.40 24.38
CA GLN A 105 -22.48 15.51 25.28
C GLN A 105 -22.45 15.10 26.75
N ASP A 106 -22.87 13.88 27.07
CA ASP A 106 -22.86 13.37 28.44
C ASP A 106 -21.43 13.18 28.94
N ILE A 107 -20.55 12.65 28.08
CA ILE A 107 -19.12 12.53 28.38
C ILE A 107 -18.52 13.91 28.64
N ARG A 108 -18.79 14.89 27.77
CA ARG A 108 -18.30 16.26 27.96
C ARG A 108 -18.78 16.89 29.26
N ASN A 109 -20.04 16.66 29.63
CA ASN A 109 -20.61 17.20 30.86
C ASN A 109 -20.03 16.50 32.12
N GLY A 110 -19.72 15.21 32.01
CA GLY A 110 -19.06 14.47 33.08
C GLY A 110 -17.64 14.94 33.38
N LEU A 111 -16.91 15.43 32.38
CA LEU A 111 -15.54 15.94 32.52
C LEU A 111 -15.44 17.37 33.07
N LYS A 112 -16.55 18.10 33.14
CA LYS A 112 -16.60 19.49 33.63
C LYS A 112 -16.85 19.62 35.15
N ARG A 113 -16.83 18.50 35.88
CA ARG A 113 -17.01 18.50 37.35
C ARG A 113 -15.68 18.56 38.06
#